data_84877e1ba017b0b3aac5585e77cee045
#
_entry.id   84877e1ba017b0b3aac5585e77cee045
#
_cell.length_a   1.000
_cell.length_b   1.000
_cell.length_c   1.000
_cell.angle_alpha   90.00
_cell.angle_beta   90.00
_cell.angle_gamma   90.00
#
_symmetry.space_group_name_H-M   'P 1'
#
loop_
_entity.id
_entity.type
_entity.pdbx_description
1 polymer ?
#
loop_
_entity_poly.entity_id
_entity_poly.type
_entity_poly.pdbx_seq_one_letter_code
_entity_poly.pdbx_strand_id
1 'polypeptide(L)'
;MRRLIYFLLFVCGTTTSLRAQEPQEPHNFQTTKALDIFNALYRNLDLYYVDTLNAEQQVEEAIDYMLDRLDPYTEFYKAGRTDELRLITTGKYAGIGSPIRYHKRSDRCAFEAPYLNMPAWQAGIRSGDVIMRIDNKDVGVCGKTDRRVYSQKISTSLRGNPGTTFTVTVKRPGRERLLRFRITRQTIKQPSVVYTTLLPNQVGYVLLSSFTEDTAKDLREAFEQLRKQGAKRLVFELRGNGGGLMGEAVKVVNF
;
A
#
# COMPACT_ATOMS: atom_id res chain seq x y z
N MET A 1 -15.80 -55.37 60.21
CA MET A 1 -14.62 -54.48 60.21
C MET A 1 -13.89 -54.39 58.86
N ARG A 2 -13.61 -55.48 58.15
CA ARG A 2 -12.89 -55.43 56.84
C ARG A 2 -13.57 -54.61 55.70
N ARG A 3 -14.89 -54.59 55.64
CA ARG A 3 -15.64 -53.83 54.60
C ARG A 3 -15.66 -52.33 54.87
N LEU A 4 -15.52 -51.87 56.08
CA LEU A 4 -15.46 -50.47 56.46
C LEU A 4 -14.11 -49.87 56.09
N ILE A 5 -13.02 -50.64 56.15
CA ILE A 5 -11.67 -50.23 55.81
C ILE A 5 -11.55 -49.98 54.27
N TYR A 6 -12.20 -50.80 53.45
CA TYR A 6 -12.20 -50.61 51.99
C TYR A 6 -13.02 -49.36 51.53
N PHE A 7 -14.10 -49.06 52.31
CA PHE A 7 -14.86 -47.84 52.00
C PHE A 7 -14.10 -46.57 52.38
N LEU A 8 -13.33 -46.57 53.45
CA LEU A 8 -12.49 -45.48 53.89
C LEU A 8 -11.28 -45.27 52.93
N LEU A 9 -10.68 -46.33 52.40
CA LEU A 9 -9.62 -46.29 51.39
C LEU A 9 -10.13 -45.78 50.02
N PHE A 10 -11.39 -46.10 49.68
CA PHE A 10 -11.99 -45.61 48.42
C PHE A 10 -12.34 -44.11 48.45
N VAL A 11 -12.73 -43.57 49.62
CA VAL A 11 -13.01 -42.13 49.78
C VAL A 11 -11.73 -41.30 49.85
N CYS A 12 -10.59 -41.83 50.29
CA CYS A 12 -9.30 -41.14 50.27
C CYS A 12 -8.66 -41.13 48.92
N GLY A 13 -9.06 -42.02 47.96
CA GLY A 13 -8.47 -42.10 46.61
C GLY A 13 -9.05 -41.12 45.59
N THR A 14 -10.13 -40.36 45.90
CA THR A 14 -10.82 -39.46 45.00
C THR A 14 -10.61 -37.97 45.31
N THR A 15 -9.58 -37.62 46.07
CA THR A 15 -9.13 -36.23 46.11
C THR A 15 -8.38 -35.91 44.82
N THR A 16 -9.10 -35.90 43.69
CA THR A 16 -8.66 -35.18 42.51
C THR A 16 -8.48 -33.75 42.97
N SER A 17 -7.24 -33.30 42.93
CA SER A 17 -6.88 -31.89 43.07
C SER A 17 -7.78 -31.03 42.17
N LEU A 18 -8.83 -30.48 42.73
CA LEU A 18 -9.51 -29.33 42.17
C LEU A 18 -8.45 -28.22 42.13
N ARG A 19 -7.68 -28.17 41.03
CA ARG A 19 -6.98 -26.95 40.68
C ARG A 19 -8.07 -25.92 40.52
N ALA A 20 -8.21 -25.02 41.46
CA ALA A 20 -8.99 -23.83 41.29
C ALA A 20 -8.43 -23.16 40.04
N GLN A 21 -9.20 -23.20 38.94
CA GLN A 21 -8.92 -22.34 37.81
C GLN A 21 -9.01 -20.91 38.35
N GLU A 22 -7.90 -20.20 38.38
CA GLU A 22 -7.93 -18.77 38.67
C GLU A 22 -9.01 -18.15 37.76
N PRO A 23 -9.94 -17.35 38.32
CA PRO A 23 -10.98 -16.74 37.53
C PRO A 23 -10.29 -15.94 36.46
N GLN A 24 -10.47 -16.31 35.17
CA GLN A 24 -9.98 -15.52 34.05
C GLN A 24 -10.61 -14.13 34.15
N GLU A 25 -9.77 -13.14 34.40
CA GLU A 25 -10.21 -11.74 34.38
C GLU A 25 -10.92 -11.45 33.05
N PRO A 26 -12.04 -10.72 33.03
CA PRO A 26 -12.75 -10.40 31.84
C PRO A 26 -11.79 -9.76 30.80
N HIS A 27 -11.87 -10.16 29.55
CA HIS A 27 -10.98 -9.66 28.47
C HIS A 27 -10.87 -8.13 28.44
N ASN A 28 -11.97 -7.43 28.64
CA ASN A 28 -12.00 -5.97 28.71
C ASN A 28 -11.17 -5.40 29.86
N PHE A 29 -11.16 -6.06 31.02
CA PHE A 29 -10.36 -5.65 32.18
C PHE A 29 -8.86 -5.81 31.91
N GLN A 30 -8.44 -6.92 31.30
CA GLN A 30 -7.05 -7.16 30.92
C GLN A 30 -6.57 -6.13 29.89
N THR A 31 -7.40 -5.81 28.89
CA THR A 31 -7.11 -4.79 27.89
C THR A 31 -6.94 -3.41 28.51
N THR A 32 -7.86 -3.01 29.39
CA THR A 32 -7.79 -1.71 30.08
C THR A 32 -6.53 -1.61 30.93
N LYS A 33 -6.24 -2.64 31.72
CA LYS A 33 -5.04 -2.71 32.56
C LYS A 33 -3.74 -2.59 31.72
N ALA A 34 -3.69 -3.26 30.57
CA ALA A 34 -2.53 -3.20 29.67
C ALA A 34 -2.34 -1.80 29.09
N LEU A 35 -3.44 -1.13 28.69
CA LEU A 35 -3.39 0.24 28.20
C LEU A 35 -2.98 1.25 29.28
N ASP A 36 -3.43 1.06 30.51
CA ASP A 36 -3.03 1.92 31.65
C ASP A 36 -1.52 1.79 31.93
N ILE A 37 -0.98 0.55 31.87
CA ILE A 37 0.46 0.32 32.03
C ILE A 37 1.23 1.01 30.89
N PHE A 38 0.79 0.85 29.65
CA PHE A 38 1.43 1.48 28.50
C PHE A 38 1.41 3.00 28.61
N ASN A 39 0.29 3.60 28.98
CA ASN A 39 0.15 5.05 29.19
C ASN A 39 1.06 5.56 30.32
N ALA A 40 1.12 4.83 31.44
CA ALA A 40 2.00 5.18 32.55
C ALA A 40 3.48 5.11 32.16
N LEU A 41 3.87 4.04 31.43
CA LEU A 41 5.23 3.89 30.91
C LEU A 41 5.60 5.08 29.98
N TYR A 42 4.73 5.37 29.02
CA TYR A 42 5.01 6.41 28.04
C TYR A 42 5.12 7.80 28.68
N ARG A 43 4.25 8.14 29.63
CA ARG A 43 4.35 9.37 30.42
C ARG A 43 5.65 9.48 31.19
N ASN A 44 6.12 8.40 31.81
CA ASN A 44 7.38 8.40 32.53
C ASN A 44 8.58 8.56 31.57
N LEU A 45 8.54 7.93 30.38
CA LEU A 45 9.54 8.14 29.37
C LEU A 45 9.61 9.62 28.92
N ASP A 46 8.48 10.22 28.64
CA ASP A 46 8.40 11.63 28.21
C ASP A 46 8.92 12.61 29.29
N LEU A 47 8.67 12.29 30.59
CA LEU A 47 9.09 13.14 31.70
C LEU A 47 10.55 12.97 32.13
N TYR A 48 11.09 11.75 32.04
CA TYR A 48 12.38 11.41 32.68
C TYR A 48 13.47 10.98 31.70
N TYR A 49 13.15 10.78 30.42
CA TYR A 49 14.19 10.46 29.45
C TYR A 49 15.10 11.66 29.18
N VAL A 50 16.40 11.40 28.95
CA VAL A 50 17.43 12.45 28.84
C VAL A 50 17.24 13.34 27.61
N ASP A 51 16.74 12.77 26.50
CA ASP A 51 16.50 13.50 25.25
C ASP A 51 15.00 13.77 25.04
N THR A 52 14.69 14.82 24.29
CA THR A 52 13.31 15.12 23.90
C THR A 52 12.80 14.06 22.95
N LEU A 53 11.72 13.40 23.32
CA LEU A 53 11.09 12.34 22.52
C LEU A 53 10.12 12.93 21.49
N ASN A 54 10.12 12.35 20.29
CA ASN A 54 9.07 12.61 19.31
C ASN A 54 7.92 11.63 19.53
N ALA A 55 6.89 12.07 20.25
CA ALA A 55 5.76 11.25 20.65
C ALA A 55 5.03 10.61 19.46
N GLU A 56 4.79 11.36 18.40
CA GLU A 56 4.08 10.87 17.21
C GLU A 56 4.87 9.73 16.54
N GLN A 57 6.15 9.93 16.33
CA GLN A 57 7.02 8.94 15.69
C GLN A 57 7.14 7.67 16.53
N GLN A 58 7.34 7.79 17.84
CA GLN A 58 7.49 6.63 18.72
C GLN A 58 6.22 5.80 18.85
N VAL A 59 5.07 6.45 18.93
CA VAL A 59 3.78 5.74 18.94
C VAL A 59 3.53 5.05 17.60
N GLU A 60 3.87 5.69 16.48
CA GLU A 60 3.77 5.08 15.14
C GLU A 60 4.66 3.82 15.03
N GLU A 61 5.93 3.92 15.44
CA GLU A 61 6.87 2.78 15.46
C GLU A 61 6.38 1.64 16.38
N ALA A 62 5.77 1.97 17.53
CA ALA A 62 5.19 0.98 18.42
C ALA A 62 3.97 0.28 17.82
N ILE A 63 3.09 1.03 17.12
CA ILE A 63 1.95 0.48 16.39
C ILE A 63 2.44 -0.46 15.28
N ASP A 64 3.37 -0.02 14.45
CA ASP A 64 3.92 -0.82 13.36
C ASP A 64 4.53 -2.12 13.89
N TYR A 65 5.35 -2.05 14.95
CA TYR A 65 5.92 -3.24 15.59
C TYR A 65 4.86 -4.20 16.13
N MET A 66 3.79 -3.69 16.73
CA MET A 66 2.69 -4.49 17.25
C MET A 66 1.93 -5.21 16.13
N LEU A 67 1.67 -4.53 15.01
CA LEU A 67 0.94 -5.08 13.87
C LEU A 67 1.77 -6.12 13.11
N ASP A 68 3.06 -5.88 12.90
CA ASP A 68 4.00 -6.82 12.29
C ASP A 68 4.06 -8.19 13.02
N ARG A 69 3.69 -8.21 14.32
CA ARG A 69 3.63 -9.44 15.13
C ARG A 69 2.34 -10.21 14.97
N LEU A 70 1.31 -9.63 14.39
CA LEU A 70 0.02 -10.28 14.14
C LEU A 70 0.06 -11.07 12.83
N ASP A 71 0.33 -10.38 11.72
CA ASP A 71 0.38 -10.95 10.39
C ASP A 71 1.07 -9.97 9.41
N PRO A 72 1.48 -10.40 8.19
CA PRO A 72 2.13 -9.52 7.22
C PRO A 72 1.19 -8.62 6.43
N TYR A 73 -0.11 -8.59 6.73
CA TYR A 73 -1.13 -7.89 5.96
C TYR A 73 -1.81 -6.77 6.73
N THR A 74 -1.73 -6.79 8.07
CA THR A 74 -2.34 -5.77 8.91
C THR A 74 -1.45 -4.54 8.98
N GLU A 75 -1.92 -3.42 8.43
CA GLU A 75 -1.18 -2.16 8.36
C GLU A 75 -1.98 -1.00 8.97
N PHE A 76 -1.27 -0.06 9.58
CA PHE A 76 -1.83 1.19 10.08
C PHE A 76 -1.59 2.34 9.11
N TYR A 77 -2.66 3.00 8.68
CA TYR A 77 -2.58 4.19 7.84
C TYR A 77 -2.95 5.43 8.65
N LYS A 78 -1.97 6.26 8.98
CA LYS A 78 -2.23 7.55 9.64
C LYS A 78 -2.92 8.55 8.70
N ALA A 79 -3.53 9.59 9.27
CA ALA A 79 -4.28 10.60 8.52
C ALA A 79 -3.51 11.24 7.34
N GLY A 80 -2.19 11.38 7.42
CA GLY A 80 -1.35 11.88 6.33
C GLY A 80 -1.07 10.90 5.19
N ARG A 81 -1.40 9.60 5.35
CA ARG A 81 -1.21 8.53 4.34
C ARG A 81 -2.53 8.06 3.71
N THR A 82 -3.62 8.77 3.90
CA THR A 82 -4.94 8.46 3.32
C THR A 82 -4.92 8.39 1.79
N ASP A 83 -3.99 9.10 1.12
CA ASP A 83 -3.85 9.03 -0.33
C ASP A 83 -3.35 7.65 -0.81
N GLU A 84 -2.53 6.97 -0.04
CA GLU A 84 -2.09 5.60 -0.33
C GLU A 84 -3.26 4.62 -0.19
N LEU A 85 -4.03 4.71 0.89
CA LEU A 85 -5.24 3.92 1.07
C LEU A 85 -6.27 4.19 -0.04
N ARG A 86 -6.45 5.45 -0.42
CA ARG A 86 -7.31 5.84 -1.54
C ARG A 86 -6.85 5.22 -2.86
N LEU A 87 -5.54 5.19 -3.12
CA LEU A 87 -5.01 4.56 -4.32
C LEU A 87 -5.30 3.06 -4.35
N ILE A 88 -5.08 2.35 -3.23
CA ILE A 88 -5.31 0.90 -3.12
C ILE A 88 -6.80 0.56 -3.30
N THR A 89 -7.70 1.37 -2.73
CA THR A 89 -9.14 1.10 -2.75
C THR A 89 -9.81 1.57 -4.04
N THR A 90 -9.57 2.80 -4.46
CA THR A 90 -10.27 3.41 -5.61
C THR A 90 -9.49 3.35 -6.92
N GLY A 91 -8.21 3.02 -6.86
CA GLY A 91 -7.31 3.14 -8.01
C GLY A 91 -7.06 4.59 -8.44
N LYS A 92 -7.51 5.57 -7.64
CA LYS A 92 -7.41 7.00 -7.96
C LYS A 92 -6.38 7.68 -7.07
N TYR A 93 -5.51 8.44 -7.65
CA TYR A 93 -4.58 9.30 -6.93
C TYR A 93 -4.48 10.67 -7.58
N ALA A 94 -4.12 11.66 -6.80
CA ALA A 94 -3.89 12.99 -7.32
C ALA A 94 -2.43 13.14 -7.75
N GLY A 95 -2.19 13.36 -9.04
CA GLY A 95 -0.85 13.40 -9.60
C GLY A 95 -0.82 13.86 -11.04
N ILE A 96 0.19 13.40 -11.75
CA ILE A 96 0.50 13.83 -13.12
C ILE A 96 0.37 12.73 -14.18
N GLY A 97 0.06 11.49 -13.79
CA GLY A 97 -0.12 10.37 -14.71
C GLY A 97 1.18 9.93 -15.39
N SER A 98 2.27 9.85 -14.65
CA SER A 98 3.53 9.30 -15.15
C SER A 98 4.27 8.55 -14.03
N PRO A 99 4.65 7.28 -14.24
CA PRO A 99 5.57 6.60 -13.36
C PRO A 99 6.97 7.22 -13.47
N ILE A 100 7.75 7.08 -12.40
CA ILE A 100 9.16 7.46 -12.37
C ILE A 100 10.00 6.26 -11.98
N ARG A 101 11.24 6.25 -12.46
CA ARG A 101 12.22 5.20 -12.13
C ARG A 101 13.56 5.84 -11.79
N TYR A 102 14.28 5.22 -10.86
CA TYR A 102 15.67 5.56 -10.63
C TYR A 102 16.52 5.29 -11.88
N HIS A 103 17.25 6.32 -12.33
CA HIS A 103 18.12 6.28 -13.50
C HIS A 103 19.59 6.29 -13.07
N LYS A 104 20.23 5.11 -13.13
CA LYS A 104 21.58 4.85 -12.60
C LYS A 104 22.64 5.83 -13.12
N ARG A 105 22.61 6.18 -14.43
CA ARG A 105 23.65 7.04 -15.04
C ARG A 105 23.64 8.47 -14.50
N SER A 106 22.48 9.03 -14.17
CA SER A 106 22.34 10.38 -13.63
C SER A 106 22.23 10.42 -12.12
N ASP A 107 22.15 9.26 -11.45
CA ASP A 107 21.90 9.12 -10.02
C ASP A 107 20.64 9.89 -9.55
N ARG A 108 19.63 10.00 -10.42
CA ARG A 108 18.37 10.72 -10.20
C ARG A 108 17.19 9.90 -10.69
N CYS A 109 15.97 10.35 -10.41
CA CYS A 109 14.79 9.77 -11.02
C CYS A 109 14.57 10.33 -12.44
N ALA A 110 14.04 9.48 -13.31
CA ALA A 110 13.57 9.84 -14.65
C ALA A 110 12.11 9.41 -14.83
N PHE A 111 11.39 10.13 -15.69
CA PHE A 111 10.05 9.71 -16.13
C PHE A 111 10.17 8.46 -17.00
N GLU A 112 9.32 7.46 -16.73
CA GLU A 112 9.37 6.20 -17.47
C GLU A 112 8.48 6.23 -18.72
N ALA A 113 7.17 6.31 -18.51
CA ALA A 113 6.19 6.34 -19.60
C ALA A 113 4.97 7.18 -19.17
N PRO A 114 4.93 8.48 -19.50
CA PRO A 114 3.74 9.27 -19.25
C PRO A 114 2.52 8.65 -19.92
N TYR A 115 1.43 8.46 -19.17
CA TYR A 115 0.20 7.91 -19.70
C TYR A 115 -0.42 8.88 -20.72
N LEU A 116 -0.92 8.33 -21.82
CA LEU A 116 -1.54 9.09 -22.89
C LEU A 116 -2.67 9.97 -22.35
N ASN A 117 -2.73 11.23 -22.81
CA ASN A 117 -3.72 12.23 -22.42
C ASN A 117 -3.72 12.64 -20.94
N MET A 118 -2.73 12.22 -20.15
CA MET A 118 -2.58 12.64 -18.77
C MET A 118 -1.71 13.91 -18.64
N PRO A 119 -1.76 14.62 -17.50
CA PRO A 119 -1.10 15.93 -17.34
C PRO A 119 0.38 15.98 -17.74
N ALA A 120 1.17 14.96 -17.37
CA ALA A 120 2.59 14.91 -17.75
C ALA A 120 2.77 14.80 -19.28
N TRP A 121 1.98 13.94 -19.92
CA TRP A 121 2.00 13.77 -21.38
C TRP A 121 1.57 15.04 -22.10
N GLN A 122 0.47 15.68 -21.67
CA GLN A 122 -0.04 16.94 -22.23
C GLN A 122 0.95 18.10 -22.08
N ALA A 123 1.68 18.14 -20.97
CA ALA A 123 2.74 19.11 -20.74
C ALA A 123 3.97 18.89 -21.64
N GLY A 124 4.10 17.72 -22.29
CA GLY A 124 5.21 17.40 -23.17
C GLY A 124 6.36 16.63 -22.50
N ILE A 125 6.14 16.09 -21.29
CA ILE A 125 7.08 15.14 -20.64
C ILE A 125 7.17 13.88 -21.51
N ARG A 126 8.38 13.33 -21.61
CA ARG A 126 8.67 12.11 -22.37
C ARG A 126 9.42 11.10 -21.52
N SER A 127 9.33 9.84 -21.93
CA SER A 127 10.12 8.77 -21.33
C SER A 127 11.62 9.10 -21.41
N GLY A 128 12.34 8.87 -20.29
CA GLY A 128 13.77 9.18 -20.17
C GLY A 128 14.10 10.63 -19.75
N ASP A 129 13.11 11.51 -19.60
CA ASP A 129 13.33 12.85 -19.04
C ASP A 129 13.80 12.73 -17.59
N VAL A 130 15.02 13.12 -17.29
CA VAL A 130 15.61 13.08 -15.93
C VAL A 130 15.15 14.29 -15.14
N ILE A 131 14.60 14.08 -13.96
CA ILE A 131 14.07 15.13 -13.08
C ILE A 131 15.23 15.85 -12.40
N MET A 132 15.33 17.15 -12.65
CA MET A 132 16.37 18.01 -12.09
C MET A 132 15.82 18.88 -10.95
N ARG A 133 14.65 19.51 -11.15
CA ARG A 133 14.02 20.41 -10.16
C ARG A 133 12.52 20.24 -10.16
N ILE A 134 11.92 20.45 -8.97
CA ILE A 134 10.48 20.57 -8.75
C ILE A 134 10.27 21.91 -8.02
N ASP A 135 9.41 22.79 -8.56
CA ASP A 135 9.18 24.17 -8.06
C ASP A 135 10.49 24.93 -7.77
N ASN A 136 11.43 24.87 -8.73
CA ASN A 136 12.76 25.46 -8.63
C ASN A 136 13.70 24.85 -7.56
N LYS A 137 13.24 23.93 -6.73
CA LYS A 137 14.08 23.19 -5.78
C LYS A 137 14.78 22.04 -6.50
N ASP A 138 16.12 21.96 -6.40
CA ASP A 138 16.85 20.81 -6.93
C ASP A 138 16.46 19.56 -6.16
N VAL A 139 16.16 18.48 -6.88
CA VAL A 139 15.77 17.21 -6.24
C VAL A 139 16.96 16.45 -5.64
N GLY A 140 18.19 16.91 -5.94
CA GLY A 140 19.42 16.25 -5.52
C GLY A 140 19.68 14.95 -6.26
N VAL A 141 20.81 14.32 -5.94
CA VAL A 141 21.15 12.95 -6.37
C VAL A 141 20.81 11.95 -5.28
N CYS A 142 20.63 10.69 -5.65
CA CYS A 142 20.34 9.62 -4.69
C CYS A 142 21.53 9.40 -3.72
N GLY A 143 22.76 9.38 -4.25
CA GLY A 143 23.97 9.22 -3.46
C GLY A 143 23.97 7.94 -2.63
N LYS A 144 24.14 8.08 -1.30
CA LYS A 144 24.12 6.95 -0.34
C LYS A 144 22.71 6.60 0.16
N THR A 145 21.68 7.38 -0.21
CA THR A 145 20.30 7.11 0.21
C THR A 145 19.79 5.82 -0.48
N ASP A 146 18.96 5.06 0.22
CA ASP A 146 18.29 3.92 -0.41
C ASP A 146 17.45 4.39 -1.60
N ARG A 147 17.55 3.65 -2.72
CA ARG A 147 16.90 4.04 -3.98
C ARG A 147 15.37 4.09 -3.88
N ARG A 148 14.77 3.24 -3.05
CA ARG A 148 13.32 3.23 -2.86
C ARG A 148 12.89 4.48 -2.10
N VAL A 149 13.60 4.80 -1.02
CA VAL A 149 13.35 6.01 -0.21
C VAL A 149 13.52 7.28 -1.06
N TYR A 150 14.60 7.36 -1.85
CA TYR A 150 14.81 8.48 -2.77
C TYR A 150 13.70 8.59 -3.81
N SER A 151 13.33 7.49 -4.48
CA SER A 151 12.27 7.49 -5.50
C SER A 151 10.91 7.82 -4.89
N GLN A 152 10.62 7.32 -3.70
CA GLN A 152 9.38 7.63 -2.99
C GLN A 152 9.28 9.13 -2.65
N LYS A 153 10.37 9.74 -2.16
CA LYS A 153 10.43 11.19 -1.90
C LYS A 153 10.11 12.00 -3.16
N ILE A 154 10.70 11.65 -4.31
CA ILE A 154 10.43 12.34 -5.57
C ILE A 154 8.99 12.11 -6.03
N SER A 155 8.49 10.88 -5.94
CA SER A 155 7.10 10.53 -6.27
C SER A 155 6.10 11.35 -5.45
N THR A 156 6.32 11.45 -4.14
CA THR A 156 5.49 12.25 -3.23
C THR A 156 5.50 13.73 -3.61
N SER A 157 6.66 14.28 -4.01
CA SER A 157 6.77 15.69 -4.44
C SER A 157 6.01 15.98 -5.74
N LEU A 158 5.85 14.98 -6.62
CA LEU A 158 5.07 15.11 -7.86
C LEU A 158 3.56 15.00 -7.62
N ARG A 159 3.13 14.34 -6.53
CA ARG A 159 1.74 14.23 -6.10
C ARG A 159 1.30 15.51 -5.39
N GLY A 160 0.02 15.62 -5.07
CA GLY A 160 -0.57 16.73 -4.32
C GLY A 160 -2.03 16.95 -4.74
N ASN A 161 -2.70 17.95 -4.18
CA ASN A 161 -4.13 18.16 -4.41
C ASN A 161 -4.44 18.39 -5.90
N PRO A 162 -5.53 17.79 -6.43
CA PRO A 162 -5.99 18.05 -7.79
C PRO A 162 -6.21 19.55 -8.01
N GLY A 163 -5.92 20.03 -9.22
CA GLY A 163 -6.03 21.45 -9.58
C GLY A 163 -4.80 22.29 -9.20
N THR A 164 -3.91 21.80 -8.35
CA THR A 164 -2.66 22.53 -8.04
C THR A 164 -1.68 22.43 -9.20
N THR A 165 -0.97 23.53 -9.46
CA THR A 165 0.00 23.63 -10.54
C THR A 165 1.40 23.79 -9.97
N PHE A 166 2.36 23.11 -10.57
CA PHE A 166 3.77 23.20 -10.21
C PHE A 166 4.66 23.14 -11.46
N THR A 167 5.95 23.34 -11.29
CA THR A 167 6.91 23.34 -12.38
C THR A 167 7.90 22.20 -12.22
N VAL A 168 8.15 21.45 -13.30
CA VAL A 168 9.21 20.44 -13.36
C VAL A 168 10.27 20.89 -14.37
N THR A 169 11.53 20.84 -13.98
CA THR A 169 12.67 21.02 -14.86
C THR A 169 13.34 19.68 -15.09
N VAL A 170 13.55 19.31 -16.34
CA VAL A 170 14.13 18.02 -16.71
C VAL A 170 15.35 18.18 -17.63
N LYS A 171 16.24 17.17 -17.59
CA LYS A 171 17.28 16.96 -18.59
C LYS A 171 16.83 15.86 -19.54
N ARG A 172 16.55 16.22 -20.79
CA ARG A 172 16.16 15.25 -21.83
C ARG A 172 17.40 14.72 -22.54
N PRO A 173 17.55 13.40 -22.71
CA PRO A 173 18.64 12.84 -23.52
C PRO A 173 18.69 13.46 -24.93
N GLY A 174 19.90 13.75 -25.40
CA GLY A 174 20.09 14.41 -26.73
C GLY A 174 19.78 15.91 -26.76
N ARG A 175 19.43 16.54 -25.65
CA ARG A 175 19.25 17.98 -25.53
C ARG A 175 20.25 18.58 -24.55
N GLU A 176 20.96 19.66 -24.95
CA GLU A 176 21.91 20.33 -24.05
C GLU A 176 21.19 21.16 -22.98
N ARG A 177 20.14 21.87 -23.37
CA ARG A 177 19.38 22.75 -22.49
C ARG A 177 18.39 21.95 -21.60
N LEU A 178 18.22 22.41 -20.37
CA LEU A 178 17.15 21.95 -19.51
C LEU A 178 15.80 22.42 -20.05
N LEU A 179 14.81 21.53 -19.97
CA LEU A 179 13.43 21.82 -20.36
C LEU A 179 12.60 22.06 -19.10
N ARG A 180 11.73 23.04 -19.14
CA ARG A 180 10.84 23.39 -18.03
C ARG A 180 9.39 23.20 -18.46
N PHE A 181 8.63 22.48 -17.63
CA PHE A 181 7.23 22.17 -17.89
C PHE A 181 6.38 22.61 -16.71
N ARG A 182 5.27 23.27 -17.00
CA ARG A 182 4.23 23.59 -16.01
C ARG A 182 3.16 22.51 -16.09
N ILE A 183 2.84 21.88 -14.96
CA ILE A 183 1.94 20.73 -14.91
C ILE A 183 0.88 20.99 -13.84
N THR A 184 -0.39 20.77 -14.19
CA THR A 184 -1.51 20.84 -13.25
C THR A 184 -1.86 19.41 -12.82
N ARG A 185 -1.85 19.14 -11.50
CA ARG A 185 -2.22 17.84 -10.96
C ARG A 185 -3.69 17.56 -11.19
N GLN A 186 -4.01 16.33 -11.52
CA GLN A 186 -5.37 15.84 -11.70
C GLN A 186 -5.59 14.55 -10.93
N THR A 187 -6.85 14.19 -10.72
CA THR A 187 -7.18 12.83 -10.28
C THR A 187 -6.89 11.87 -11.41
N ILE A 188 -5.94 10.98 -11.21
CA ILE A 188 -5.54 9.94 -12.16
C ILE A 188 -6.23 8.64 -11.74
N LYS A 189 -7.00 8.02 -12.63
CA LYS A 189 -7.52 6.64 -12.44
C LYS A 189 -6.48 5.69 -13.03
N GLN A 190 -5.92 4.85 -12.21
CA GLN A 190 -5.07 3.74 -12.66
C GLN A 190 -6.00 2.61 -13.10
N PRO A 191 -5.91 2.14 -14.36
CA PRO A 191 -6.78 1.06 -14.82
C PRO A 191 -6.43 -0.23 -14.10
N SER A 192 -7.43 -0.94 -13.59
CA SER A 192 -7.25 -2.29 -13.03
C SER A 192 -6.96 -3.31 -14.13
N VAL A 193 -7.64 -3.20 -15.26
CA VAL A 193 -7.37 -3.97 -16.49
C VAL A 193 -6.31 -3.22 -17.29
N VAL A 194 -5.05 -3.67 -17.20
CA VAL A 194 -3.89 -2.98 -17.80
C VAL A 194 -3.71 -3.30 -19.26
N TYR A 195 -4.02 -4.53 -19.64
CA TYR A 195 -3.80 -5.00 -20.99
C TYR A 195 -4.82 -6.07 -21.40
N THR A 196 -5.31 -5.97 -22.63
CA THR A 196 -6.19 -6.96 -23.25
C THR A 196 -5.77 -7.20 -24.70
N THR A 197 -5.79 -8.44 -25.14
CA THR A 197 -5.51 -8.79 -26.53
C THR A 197 -6.11 -10.14 -26.90
N LEU A 198 -6.37 -10.34 -28.20
CA LEU A 198 -6.71 -11.65 -28.75
C LEU A 198 -5.41 -12.32 -29.24
N LEU A 199 -5.06 -13.44 -28.62
CA LEU A 199 -3.95 -14.30 -29.01
C LEU A 199 -4.38 -15.27 -30.11
N PRO A 200 -3.42 -15.96 -30.80
CA PRO A 200 -3.72 -17.04 -31.71
C PRO A 200 -4.64 -18.10 -31.10
N ASN A 201 -5.32 -18.88 -31.94
CA ASN A 201 -6.26 -19.94 -31.52
C ASN A 201 -7.46 -19.44 -30.72
N GLN A 202 -7.89 -18.19 -30.96
CA GLN A 202 -9.10 -17.59 -30.33
C GLN A 202 -9.00 -17.54 -28.78
N VAL A 203 -7.80 -17.26 -28.28
CA VAL A 203 -7.55 -17.12 -26.85
C VAL A 203 -7.53 -15.61 -26.50
N GLY A 204 -8.49 -15.17 -25.71
CA GLY A 204 -8.45 -13.84 -25.09
C GLY A 204 -7.40 -13.81 -23.96
N TYR A 205 -6.67 -12.73 -23.84
CA TYR A 205 -5.72 -12.48 -22.77
C TYR A 205 -6.09 -11.20 -22.06
N VAL A 206 -6.17 -11.24 -20.73
CA VAL A 206 -6.47 -10.08 -19.89
C VAL A 206 -5.48 -10.03 -18.73
N LEU A 207 -4.81 -8.89 -18.55
CA LEU A 207 -3.92 -8.62 -17.43
C LEU A 207 -4.63 -7.71 -16.42
N LEU A 208 -4.87 -8.22 -15.21
CA LEU A 208 -5.45 -7.48 -14.09
C LEU A 208 -4.36 -7.16 -13.06
N SER A 209 -4.11 -5.88 -12.79
CA SER A 209 -3.07 -5.44 -11.87
C SER A 209 -3.51 -5.31 -10.41
N SER A 210 -4.81 -5.04 -10.17
CA SER A 210 -5.36 -4.84 -8.83
C SER A 210 -6.88 -4.93 -8.83
N PHE A 211 -7.49 -5.09 -7.65
CA PHE A 211 -8.94 -5.06 -7.46
C PHE A 211 -9.34 -3.71 -6.83
N THR A 212 -9.52 -2.69 -7.69
CA THR A 212 -9.98 -1.35 -7.28
C THR A 212 -11.47 -1.17 -7.57
N GLU A 213 -12.07 -0.05 -7.19
CA GLU A 213 -13.44 0.31 -7.59
C GLU A 213 -13.62 0.17 -9.12
N ASP A 214 -14.75 -0.32 -9.54
CA ASP A 214 -15.12 -0.59 -10.94
C ASP A 214 -14.36 -1.76 -11.62
N THR A 215 -13.47 -2.50 -10.95
CA THR A 215 -12.70 -3.60 -11.57
C THR A 215 -13.60 -4.62 -12.25
N ALA A 216 -14.68 -5.04 -11.59
CA ALA A 216 -15.62 -6.01 -12.15
C ALA A 216 -16.30 -5.48 -13.42
N LYS A 217 -16.62 -4.20 -13.48
CA LYS A 217 -17.16 -3.53 -14.66
C LYS A 217 -16.15 -3.47 -15.79
N ASP A 218 -14.94 -2.94 -15.51
CA ASP A 218 -13.87 -2.79 -16.50
C ASP A 218 -13.48 -4.16 -17.10
N LEU A 219 -13.46 -5.20 -16.25
CA LEU A 219 -13.16 -6.57 -16.69
C LEU A 219 -14.27 -7.18 -17.54
N ARG A 220 -15.54 -6.94 -17.21
CA ARG A 220 -16.69 -7.37 -18.02
C ARG A 220 -16.65 -6.75 -19.41
N GLU A 221 -16.38 -5.46 -19.48
CA GLU A 221 -16.23 -4.75 -20.76
C GLU A 221 -15.08 -5.33 -21.59
N ALA A 222 -13.94 -5.65 -20.97
CA ALA A 222 -12.82 -6.29 -21.61
C ALA A 222 -13.18 -7.70 -22.16
N PHE A 223 -13.88 -8.51 -21.39
CA PHE A 223 -14.35 -9.84 -21.82
C PHE A 223 -15.34 -9.76 -22.97
N GLU A 224 -16.28 -8.83 -22.93
CA GLU A 224 -17.25 -8.62 -24.03
C GLU A 224 -16.55 -8.20 -25.32
N GLN A 225 -15.55 -7.32 -25.23
CA GLN A 225 -14.74 -6.93 -26.39
C GLN A 225 -13.97 -8.11 -26.99
N LEU A 226 -13.31 -8.91 -26.17
CA LEU A 226 -12.58 -10.10 -26.62
C LEU A 226 -13.53 -11.14 -27.23
N ARG A 227 -14.72 -11.32 -26.65
CA ARG A 227 -15.74 -12.22 -27.20
C ARG A 227 -16.24 -11.76 -28.57
N LYS A 228 -16.46 -10.46 -28.75
CA LYS A 228 -16.82 -9.86 -30.07
C LYS A 228 -15.72 -10.04 -31.10
N GLN A 229 -14.45 -10.09 -30.68
CA GLN A 229 -13.29 -10.38 -31.54
C GLN A 229 -13.13 -11.89 -31.85
N GLY A 230 -13.97 -12.75 -31.26
CA GLY A 230 -13.94 -14.20 -31.53
C GLY A 230 -13.18 -15.02 -30.49
N ALA A 231 -12.89 -14.50 -29.33
CA ALA A 231 -12.30 -15.27 -28.23
C ALA A 231 -13.26 -16.38 -27.76
N LYS A 232 -12.76 -17.59 -27.66
CA LYS A 232 -13.47 -18.77 -27.14
C LYS A 232 -12.86 -19.31 -25.85
N ARG A 233 -11.69 -18.86 -25.49
CA ARG A 233 -10.93 -19.24 -24.30
C ARG A 233 -10.33 -17.99 -23.71
N LEU A 234 -9.99 -18.03 -22.42
CA LEU A 234 -9.44 -16.90 -21.71
C LEU A 234 -8.18 -17.30 -20.93
N VAL A 235 -7.15 -16.49 -21.03
CA VAL A 235 -6.04 -16.43 -20.08
C VAL A 235 -6.24 -15.19 -19.24
N PHE A 236 -6.49 -15.41 -17.95
CA PHE A 236 -6.64 -14.36 -16.96
C PHE A 236 -5.34 -14.24 -16.14
N GLU A 237 -4.62 -13.19 -16.38
CA GLU A 237 -3.27 -12.98 -15.83
C GLU A 237 -3.33 -12.15 -14.56
N LEU A 238 -2.85 -12.72 -13.46
CA LEU A 238 -2.81 -12.12 -12.13
C LEU A 238 -1.38 -11.98 -11.57
N ARG A 239 -0.35 -12.28 -12.35
CA ARG A 239 1.03 -12.08 -11.88
C ARG A 239 1.31 -10.62 -11.60
N GLY A 240 1.84 -10.33 -10.40
CA GLY A 240 2.06 -8.95 -9.95
C GLY A 240 0.79 -8.24 -9.44
N ASN A 241 -0.37 -8.94 -9.36
CA ASN A 241 -1.55 -8.39 -8.71
C ASN A 241 -1.37 -8.45 -7.19
N GLY A 242 -1.33 -7.30 -6.53
CA GLY A 242 -1.17 -7.17 -5.08
C GLY A 242 -2.48 -7.32 -4.28
N GLY A 243 -3.60 -7.65 -4.95
CA GLY A 243 -4.92 -7.71 -4.30
C GLY A 243 -5.73 -6.43 -4.45
N GLY A 244 -6.43 -6.02 -3.40
CA GLY A 244 -7.29 -4.83 -3.35
C GLY A 244 -8.62 -5.10 -2.66
N LEU A 245 -9.72 -4.56 -3.20
CA LEU A 245 -11.06 -4.68 -2.61
C LEU A 245 -11.62 -6.11 -2.76
N MET A 246 -11.81 -6.80 -1.64
CA MET A 246 -12.41 -8.14 -1.62
C MET A 246 -13.80 -8.15 -2.30
N GLY A 247 -14.61 -7.11 -2.07
CA GLY A 247 -15.92 -7.00 -2.71
C GLY A 247 -15.87 -6.96 -4.25
N GLU A 248 -14.85 -6.34 -4.84
CA GLU A 248 -14.63 -6.36 -6.30
C GLU A 248 -14.14 -7.73 -6.77
N ALA A 249 -13.26 -8.39 -6.02
CA ALA A 249 -12.83 -9.75 -6.34
C ALA A 249 -14.02 -10.73 -6.35
N VAL A 250 -14.91 -10.66 -5.36
CA VAL A 250 -16.15 -11.45 -5.32
C VAL A 250 -17.04 -11.17 -6.51
N LYS A 251 -17.22 -9.91 -6.92
CA LYS A 251 -18.00 -9.55 -8.12
C LYS A 251 -17.36 -10.12 -9.39
N VAL A 252 -16.03 -10.13 -9.48
CA VAL A 252 -15.30 -10.69 -10.63
C VAL A 252 -15.50 -12.19 -10.75
N VAL A 253 -15.55 -12.94 -9.64
CA VAL A 253 -15.74 -14.40 -9.66
C VAL A 253 -17.19 -14.77 -9.99
N ASN A 254 -18.15 -13.88 -9.78
CA ASN A 254 -19.59 -14.15 -9.91
C ASN A 254 -20.18 -13.73 -11.27
N PHE A 255 -19.38 -13.48 -12.32
CA PHE A 255 -19.92 -13.18 -13.66
C PHE A 255 -19.29 -14.00 -14.80
#